data_d7cc7e1ccb02fe4e8d5682266e7a9ab9
#
_entry.id   d7cc7e1ccb02fe4e8d5682266e7a9ab9
#
_cell.length_a   1.000
_cell.length_b   1.000
_cell.length_c   1.000
_cell.angle_alpha   90.00
_cell.angle_beta   90.00
_cell.angle_gamma   90.00
#
_symmetry.space_group_name_H-M   'P 1'
#
loop_
_entity.id
_entity.type
_entity.pdbx_description
1 polymer ?
#
loop_
_entity_poly.entity_id
_entity_poly.type
_entity_poly.pdbx_seq_one_letter_code
_entity_poly.pdbx_strand_id
1 'polypeptide(L)'
;MAFENKAVRTVIEVLHDGEKGFQSLGEQLKDPKAKSYFVEESATRRKFASELESALSSATGEKISEGGTASGAIHRTWGEFKAKMGGSDHTLLETAEQGEDAAKKAYEEVLKMNDVPAPVQSVLRKQQTHILQSHDRVKAMRDATAA
;
A
#
# COMPACT_ATOMS: atom_id res chain seq x y z
N MET A 1 5.33 -29.62 1.06
CA MET A 1 4.17 -28.84 0.68
C MET A 1 4.55 -27.49 0.16
N ALA A 2 4.02 -27.13 -0.98
CA ALA A 2 4.35 -25.84 -1.58
C ALA A 2 3.73 -24.71 -0.76
N PHE A 3 4.49 -23.66 -0.54
CA PHE A 3 4.00 -22.46 0.10
C PHE A 3 2.99 -21.77 -0.82
N GLU A 4 1.84 -21.48 -0.29
CA GLU A 4 0.84 -20.70 -1.03
C GLU A 4 1.15 -19.22 -0.88
N ASN A 5 1.50 -18.58 -1.98
CA ASN A 5 1.96 -17.20 -1.94
C ASN A 5 0.85 -16.17 -2.20
N LYS A 6 -0.41 -16.60 -2.16
CA LYS A 6 -1.54 -15.74 -2.49
C LYS A 6 -1.62 -14.51 -1.59
N ALA A 7 -1.44 -14.68 -0.28
CA ALA A 7 -1.50 -13.56 0.66
C ALA A 7 -0.37 -12.58 0.44
N VAL A 8 0.84 -13.09 0.10
CA VAL A 8 1.97 -12.21 -0.21
C VAL A 8 1.70 -11.44 -1.51
N ARG A 9 1.14 -12.11 -2.50
CA ARG A 9 0.78 -11.44 -3.76
C ARG A 9 -0.26 -10.35 -3.54
N THR A 10 -1.19 -10.56 -2.60
CA THR A 10 -2.17 -9.54 -2.24
C THR A 10 -1.46 -8.30 -1.68
N VAL A 11 -0.45 -8.49 -0.84
CA VAL A 11 0.33 -7.36 -0.32
C VAL A 11 1.02 -6.62 -1.48
N ILE A 12 1.59 -7.36 -2.43
CA ILE A 12 2.24 -6.74 -3.58
C ILE A 12 1.25 -5.89 -4.39
N GLU A 13 0.05 -6.42 -4.62
CA GLU A 13 -0.99 -5.67 -5.32
C GLU A 13 -1.39 -4.41 -4.56
N VAL A 14 -1.53 -4.51 -3.25
CA VAL A 14 -1.85 -3.36 -2.40
C VAL A 14 -0.76 -2.29 -2.50
N LEU A 15 0.50 -2.72 -2.56
CA LEU A 15 1.62 -1.80 -2.71
C LEU A 15 1.59 -1.07 -4.05
N HIS A 16 1.29 -1.78 -5.13
CA HIS A 16 1.17 -1.15 -6.44
C HIS A 16 -0.01 -0.19 -6.50
N ASP A 17 -1.14 -0.58 -5.91
CA ASP A 17 -2.31 0.31 -5.82
C ASP A 17 -1.99 1.54 -4.99
N GLY A 18 -1.24 1.36 -3.90
CA GLY A 18 -0.81 2.47 -3.06
C GLY A 18 0.09 3.44 -3.79
N GLU A 19 1.01 2.91 -4.60
CA GLU A 19 1.88 3.75 -5.42
C GLU A 19 1.06 4.68 -6.31
N LYS A 20 0.09 4.11 -7.02
CA LYS A 20 -0.75 4.87 -7.93
C LYS A 20 -1.68 5.82 -7.18
N GLY A 21 -2.24 5.36 -6.08
CA GLY A 21 -3.15 6.16 -5.27
C GLY A 21 -2.47 7.36 -4.65
N PHE A 22 -1.32 7.17 -4.04
CA PHE A 22 -0.58 8.28 -3.45
C PHE A 22 -0.14 9.28 -4.50
N GLN A 23 0.28 8.80 -5.67
CA GLN A 23 0.68 9.69 -6.75
C GLN A 23 -0.51 10.52 -7.22
N SER A 24 -1.63 9.87 -7.50
CA SER A 24 -2.82 10.52 -8.02
C SER A 24 -3.40 11.55 -7.04
N LEU A 25 -3.50 11.17 -5.77
CA LEU A 25 -3.99 12.09 -4.75
C LEU A 25 -3.00 13.21 -4.48
N GLY A 26 -1.72 12.89 -4.49
CA GLY A 26 -0.67 13.89 -4.29
C GLY A 26 -0.72 14.99 -5.31
N GLU A 27 -1.06 14.66 -6.56
CA GLU A 27 -1.17 15.65 -7.62
C GLU A 27 -2.31 16.63 -7.37
N GLN A 28 -3.31 16.24 -6.60
CA GLN A 28 -4.49 17.04 -6.35
C GLN A 28 -4.47 17.79 -5.03
N LEU A 29 -3.66 17.35 -4.08
CA LEU A 29 -3.56 18.01 -2.78
C LEU A 29 -3.05 19.44 -2.95
N LYS A 30 -3.60 20.35 -2.17
CA LYS A 30 -3.20 21.76 -2.19
C LYS A 30 -2.15 22.06 -1.15
N ASP A 31 -2.22 21.40 0.01
CA ASP A 31 -1.23 21.60 1.07
C ASP A 31 0.12 21.06 0.62
N PRO A 32 1.17 21.92 0.57
CA PRO A 32 2.48 21.51 0.07
C PRO A 32 3.13 20.39 0.86
N LYS A 33 2.92 20.35 2.16
CA LYS A 33 3.52 19.31 3.00
C LYS A 33 2.88 17.96 2.76
N ALA A 34 1.56 17.94 2.67
CA ALA A 34 0.84 16.71 2.38
C ALA A 34 1.18 16.21 0.98
N LYS A 35 1.23 17.11 0.02
CA LYS A 35 1.60 16.79 -1.36
C LYS A 35 2.99 16.15 -1.42
N SER A 36 3.96 16.75 -0.75
CA SER A 36 5.32 16.24 -0.72
C SER A 36 5.38 14.84 -0.09
N TYR A 37 4.66 14.66 1.01
CA TYR A 37 4.61 13.35 1.66
C TYR A 37 4.03 12.28 0.74
N PHE A 38 2.96 12.61 0.03
CA PHE A 38 2.30 11.65 -0.87
C PHE A 38 3.21 11.25 -2.03
N VAL A 39 3.95 12.20 -2.59
CA VAL A 39 4.90 11.90 -3.66
C VAL A 39 5.99 10.96 -3.15
N GLU A 40 6.53 11.24 -1.97
CA GLU A 40 7.55 10.38 -1.36
C GLU A 40 7.00 9.00 -1.04
N GLU A 41 5.78 8.95 -0.53
CA GLU A 41 5.17 7.68 -0.15
C GLU A 41 4.86 6.81 -1.38
N SER A 42 4.47 7.44 -2.49
CA SER A 42 4.29 6.72 -3.73
C SER A 42 5.57 5.98 -4.13
N ALA A 43 6.71 6.65 -4.05
CA ALA A 43 8.00 6.04 -4.36
C ALA A 43 8.36 4.93 -3.38
N THR A 44 8.04 5.12 -2.11
CA THR A 44 8.29 4.11 -1.08
C THR A 44 7.48 2.84 -1.33
N ARG A 45 6.21 2.99 -1.71
CA ARG A 45 5.35 1.84 -2.02
C ARG A 45 5.86 1.06 -3.22
N ARG A 46 6.35 1.75 -4.22
CA ARG A 46 6.98 1.12 -5.39
C ARG A 46 8.21 0.31 -4.98
N LYS A 47 9.05 0.90 -4.14
CA LYS A 47 10.24 0.23 -3.65
C LYS A 47 9.87 -1.01 -2.84
N PHE A 48 8.88 -0.92 -1.98
CA PHE A 48 8.42 -2.03 -1.17
C PHE A 48 7.89 -3.17 -2.04
N ALA A 49 7.13 -2.85 -3.08
CA ALA A 49 6.63 -3.87 -4.00
C ALA A 49 7.78 -4.62 -4.65
N SER A 50 8.78 -3.90 -5.10
CA SER A 50 9.96 -4.49 -5.75
C SER A 50 10.74 -5.38 -4.78
N GLU A 51 10.93 -4.93 -3.55
CA GLU A 51 11.63 -5.71 -2.52
C GLU A 51 10.89 -7.01 -2.23
N LEU A 52 9.58 -6.92 -2.10
CA LEU A 52 8.76 -8.08 -1.77
C LEU A 52 8.68 -9.06 -2.93
N GLU A 53 8.59 -8.56 -4.15
CA GLU A 53 8.62 -9.40 -5.36
C GLU A 53 9.94 -10.17 -5.44
N SER A 54 11.05 -9.50 -5.17
CA SER A 54 12.36 -10.14 -5.17
C SER A 54 12.47 -11.21 -4.10
N ALA A 55 12.00 -10.92 -2.89
CA ALA A 55 12.07 -11.88 -1.79
C ALA A 55 11.22 -13.10 -2.08
N LEU A 56 10.01 -12.88 -2.62
CA LEU A 56 9.11 -13.98 -2.96
C LEU A 56 9.67 -14.83 -4.10
N SER A 57 10.21 -14.17 -5.12
CA SER A 57 10.81 -14.85 -6.26
C SER A 57 11.99 -15.73 -5.82
N SER A 58 12.85 -15.20 -4.95
CA SER A 58 13.98 -15.95 -4.43
C SER A 58 13.54 -17.14 -3.59
N ALA A 59 12.49 -16.97 -2.80
CA ALA A 59 12.01 -18.02 -1.90
C ALA A 59 11.30 -19.14 -2.64
N THR A 60 10.58 -18.83 -3.72
CA THR A 60 9.76 -19.81 -4.43
C THR A 60 10.40 -20.32 -5.72
N GLY A 61 11.40 -19.61 -6.23
CA GLY A 61 11.97 -19.91 -7.54
C GLY A 61 11.11 -19.51 -8.71
N GLU A 62 9.97 -18.92 -8.44
CA GLU A 62 9.06 -18.43 -9.47
C GLU A 62 9.35 -16.99 -9.83
N LYS A 63 9.19 -16.66 -11.10
CA LYS A 63 9.30 -15.28 -11.51
C LYS A 63 8.00 -14.56 -11.19
N ILE A 64 8.10 -13.54 -10.36
CA ILE A 64 6.93 -12.73 -9.99
C ILE A 64 6.90 -11.53 -10.95
N SER A 65 5.83 -11.42 -11.72
CA SER A 65 5.73 -10.31 -12.65
C SER A 65 5.31 -9.04 -11.91
N GLU A 66 5.92 -7.95 -12.30
CA GLU A 66 5.58 -6.64 -11.77
C GLU A 66 4.14 -6.30 -12.11
N GLY A 67 3.48 -5.68 -11.17
CA GLY A 67 2.15 -5.20 -11.37
C GLY A 67 1.09 -6.28 -11.39
N GLY A 68 1.37 -7.44 -10.87
CA GLY A 68 0.48 -8.59 -10.84
C GLY A 68 -0.98 -8.34 -11.13
N THR A 69 -1.80 -9.34 -11.06
CA THR A 69 -3.23 -9.19 -11.30
C THR A 69 -3.87 -8.51 -10.11
N ALA A 70 -4.39 -7.33 -10.33
CA ALA A 70 -5.05 -6.59 -9.27
C ALA A 70 -6.27 -7.34 -8.76
N SER A 71 -6.39 -7.41 -7.46
CA SER A 71 -7.63 -7.84 -6.83
C SER A 71 -8.67 -6.75 -7.07
N GLY A 72 -9.81 -7.09 -7.60
CA GLY A 72 -10.86 -6.12 -7.88
C GLY A 72 -11.24 -5.29 -6.66
N ALA A 73 -11.27 -5.92 -5.50
CA ALA A 73 -11.64 -5.24 -4.25
C ALA A 73 -10.62 -4.16 -3.85
N ILE A 74 -9.33 -4.50 -3.95
CA ILE A 74 -8.26 -3.56 -3.59
C ILE A 74 -8.18 -2.43 -4.58
N HIS A 75 -8.31 -2.76 -5.86
CA HIS A 75 -8.32 -1.77 -6.92
C HIS A 75 -9.42 -0.74 -6.71
N ARG A 76 -10.57 -1.19 -6.26
CA ARG A 76 -11.70 -0.30 -6.03
C ARG A 76 -11.47 0.67 -4.87
N THR A 77 -10.68 0.27 -3.88
CA THR A 77 -10.39 1.13 -2.73
C THR A 77 -9.84 2.50 -3.15
N TRP A 78 -8.92 2.49 -4.11
CA TRP A 78 -8.36 3.73 -4.63
C TRP A 78 -9.14 4.24 -5.85
N GLY A 79 -9.67 3.32 -6.65
CA GLY A 79 -10.34 3.65 -7.90
C GLY A 79 -11.65 4.37 -7.74
N GLU A 80 -12.45 4.00 -6.75
CA GLU A 80 -13.72 4.65 -6.47
C GLU A 80 -13.54 6.13 -6.14
N PHE A 81 -12.44 6.43 -5.50
CA PHE A 81 -12.15 7.80 -5.16
C PHE A 81 -11.68 8.61 -6.35
N LYS A 82 -11.08 7.97 -7.31
CA LYS A 82 -10.69 8.64 -8.54
C LYS A 82 -11.89 9.25 -9.23
N ALA A 83 -13.04 8.60 -9.14
CA ALA A 83 -14.27 9.09 -9.74
C ALA A 83 -14.88 10.27 -9.00
N LYS A 84 -14.49 10.47 -7.74
CA LYS A 84 -14.99 11.56 -6.89
C LYS A 84 -14.02 12.72 -6.80
N MET A 85 -13.14 12.85 -7.74
CA MET A 85 -12.04 13.79 -7.67
C MET A 85 -12.45 15.22 -7.82
N GLY A 86 -11.69 16.11 -7.21
CA GLY A 86 -11.99 17.51 -7.13
C GLY A 86 -12.44 17.91 -5.74
N GLY A 87 -12.35 17.01 -4.78
CA GLY A 87 -12.70 17.31 -3.40
C GLY A 87 -11.63 18.13 -2.69
N SER A 88 -11.94 18.52 -1.48
CA SER A 88 -11.01 19.23 -0.60
C SER A 88 -9.85 18.30 -0.21
N ASP A 89 -8.80 18.88 0.36
CA ASP A 89 -7.70 18.09 0.92
C ASP A 89 -8.22 17.08 1.94
N HIS A 90 -9.19 17.49 2.75
CA HIS A 90 -9.79 16.58 3.72
C HIS A 90 -10.35 15.31 3.04
N THR A 91 -11.10 15.48 1.97
CA THR A 91 -11.67 14.35 1.22
C THR A 91 -10.58 13.47 0.64
N LEU A 92 -9.54 14.08 0.09
CA LEU A 92 -8.43 13.34 -0.49
C LEU A 92 -7.67 12.55 0.58
N LEU A 93 -7.52 13.13 1.77
CA LEU A 93 -6.85 12.45 2.89
C LEU A 93 -7.70 11.32 3.45
N GLU A 94 -9.02 11.47 3.48
CA GLU A 94 -9.91 10.37 3.86
C GLU A 94 -9.76 9.19 2.91
N THR A 95 -9.64 9.49 1.62
CA THR A 95 -9.41 8.47 0.60
C THR A 95 -8.12 7.72 0.84
N ALA A 96 -7.06 8.47 1.09
CA ALA A 96 -5.76 7.87 1.38
C ALA A 96 -5.81 7.00 2.62
N GLU A 97 -6.55 7.42 3.64
CA GLU A 97 -6.66 6.62 4.86
C GLU A 97 -7.33 5.28 4.58
N GLN A 98 -8.33 5.24 3.73
CA GLN A 98 -8.97 3.99 3.38
C GLN A 98 -8.01 3.06 2.64
N GLY A 99 -7.16 3.61 1.78
CA GLY A 99 -6.11 2.84 1.12
C GLY A 99 -5.09 2.32 2.12
N GLU A 100 -4.75 3.14 3.11
CA GLU A 100 -3.84 2.74 4.17
C GLU A 100 -4.45 1.64 5.05
N ASP A 101 -5.74 1.70 5.32
CA ASP A 101 -6.43 0.64 6.06
C ASP A 101 -6.34 -0.69 5.32
N ALA A 102 -6.52 -0.67 4.01
CA ALA A 102 -6.41 -1.88 3.20
C ALA A 102 -4.99 -2.46 3.26
N ALA A 103 -3.98 -1.60 3.19
CA ALA A 103 -2.59 -2.04 3.29
C ALA A 103 -2.29 -2.63 4.66
N LYS A 104 -2.72 -1.96 5.71
CA LYS A 104 -2.53 -2.43 7.08
C LYS A 104 -3.14 -3.81 7.26
N LYS A 105 -4.36 -4.01 6.78
CA LYS A 105 -5.06 -5.29 6.90
C LYS A 105 -4.32 -6.39 6.14
N ALA A 106 -3.83 -6.10 4.94
CA ALA A 106 -3.13 -7.09 4.13
C ALA A 106 -1.86 -7.59 4.82
N TYR A 107 -1.10 -6.68 5.43
CA TYR A 107 0.10 -7.07 6.17
C TYR A 107 -0.25 -7.88 7.41
N GLU A 108 -1.29 -7.48 8.14
CA GLU A 108 -1.74 -8.20 9.33
C GLU A 108 -2.13 -9.63 8.99
N GLU A 109 -2.87 -9.82 7.92
CA GLU A 109 -3.33 -11.15 7.54
C GLU A 109 -2.20 -12.07 7.13
N VAL A 110 -1.26 -11.59 6.30
CA VAL A 110 -0.16 -12.43 5.85
C VAL A 110 0.79 -12.78 7.00
N LEU A 111 0.98 -11.87 7.94
CA LEU A 111 1.89 -12.11 9.07
C LEU A 111 1.30 -13.04 10.12
N LYS A 112 0.01 -13.36 10.05
CA LYS A 112 -0.60 -14.37 10.91
C LYS A 112 -0.37 -15.79 10.39
N MET A 113 0.06 -15.92 9.14
CA MET A 113 0.26 -17.25 8.54
C MET A 113 1.57 -17.86 9.00
N ASN A 114 1.59 -19.19 9.12
CA ASN A 114 2.75 -19.91 9.65
C ASN A 114 3.71 -20.42 8.59
N ASP A 115 3.28 -20.40 7.34
CA ASP A 115 4.02 -21.03 6.25
C ASP A 115 4.76 -20.04 5.34
N VAL A 116 4.83 -18.78 5.74
CA VAL A 116 5.56 -17.77 4.96
C VAL A 116 7.07 -18.00 5.14
N PRO A 117 7.82 -18.12 4.05
CA PRO A 117 9.27 -18.32 4.16
C PRO A 117 9.93 -17.19 4.95
N ALA A 118 10.93 -17.56 5.78
CA ALA A 118 11.57 -16.62 6.68
C ALA A 118 12.08 -15.34 5.99
N PRO A 119 12.74 -15.40 4.82
CA PRO A 119 13.20 -14.19 4.16
C PRO A 119 12.04 -13.25 3.75
N VAL A 120 10.92 -13.82 3.32
CA VAL A 120 9.74 -13.05 2.95
C VAL A 120 9.11 -12.43 4.20
N GLN A 121 9.01 -13.21 5.27
CA GLN A 121 8.46 -12.74 6.53
C GLN A 121 9.26 -11.55 7.08
N SER A 122 10.57 -11.63 6.98
CA SER A 122 11.46 -10.55 7.44
C SER A 122 11.18 -9.24 6.70
N VAL A 123 11.03 -9.32 5.38
CA VAL A 123 10.72 -8.15 4.56
C VAL A 123 9.34 -7.59 4.95
N LEU A 124 8.36 -8.46 5.11
CA LEU A 124 6.99 -8.05 5.48
C LEU A 124 6.96 -7.33 6.82
N ARG A 125 7.67 -7.85 7.82
CA ARG A 125 7.69 -7.22 9.15
C ARG A 125 8.32 -5.84 9.12
N LYS A 126 9.40 -5.71 8.39
CA LYS A 126 10.09 -4.43 8.25
C LYS A 126 9.19 -3.41 7.55
N GLN A 127 8.53 -3.84 6.47
CA GLN A 127 7.63 -2.97 5.74
C GLN A 127 6.42 -2.58 6.56
N GLN A 128 5.89 -3.53 7.35
CA GLN A 128 4.71 -3.26 8.19
C GLN A 128 4.94 -2.10 9.14
N THR A 129 6.13 -2.00 9.71
CA THR A 129 6.45 -0.89 10.62
C THR A 129 6.24 0.44 9.92
N HIS A 130 6.71 0.56 8.70
CA HIS A 130 6.53 1.77 7.91
C HIS A 130 5.05 2.00 7.54
N ILE A 131 4.34 0.94 7.16
CA ILE A 131 2.93 1.04 6.79
C ILE A 131 2.11 1.59 7.96
N LEU A 132 2.37 1.11 9.18
CA LEU A 132 1.65 1.57 10.36
C LEU A 132 1.96 3.04 10.66
N GLN A 133 3.21 3.46 10.51
CA GLN A 133 3.59 4.85 10.68
C GLN A 133 2.92 5.74 9.64
N SER A 134 2.88 5.29 8.40
CA SER A 134 2.25 6.03 7.31
C SER A 134 0.75 6.16 7.54
N HIS A 135 0.10 5.07 7.96
CA HIS A 135 -1.32 5.07 8.29
C HIS A 135 -1.63 6.14 9.34
N ASP A 136 -0.86 6.17 10.42
CA ASP A 136 -1.08 7.13 11.49
C ASP A 136 -0.82 8.56 11.03
N ARG A 137 0.17 8.74 10.18
CA ARG A 137 0.49 10.07 9.66
C ARG A 137 -0.60 10.62 8.76
N VAL A 138 -1.13 9.78 7.87
CA VAL A 138 -2.24 10.17 6.99
C VAL A 138 -3.47 10.50 7.83
N LYS A 139 -3.75 9.68 8.84
CA LYS A 139 -4.86 9.93 9.75
C LYS A 139 -4.71 11.28 10.46
N ALA A 140 -3.51 11.59 10.95
CA ALA A 140 -3.25 12.85 11.62
C ALA A 140 -3.43 14.04 10.66
N MET A 141 -2.99 13.91 9.43
CA MET A 141 -3.20 14.94 8.41
C MET A 141 -4.67 15.17 8.14
N ARG A 142 -5.44 14.07 8.05
CA ARG A 142 -6.88 14.17 7.83
C ARG A 142 -7.54 14.90 9.00
N ASP A 143 -7.18 14.52 10.23
CA ASP A 143 -7.76 15.14 11.41
C ASP A 143 -7.43 16.63 11.49
N ALA A 144 -6.25 17.01 11.03
CA ALA A 144 -5.83 18.41 11.01
C ALA A 144 -6.60 19.24 9.98
N THR A 145 -7.20 18.60 8.99
CA THR A 145 -7.98 19.29 7.96
C THR A 145 -9.48 19.17 8.19
N ALA A 146 -9.90 18.64 9.31
CA ALA A 146 -11.31 18.46 9.62
C ALA A 146 -12.05 19.77 9.48
N ALA A 147 -13.10 19.77 8.68
CA ALA A 147 -13.86 20.96 8.40
C ALA A 147 -14.71 21.35 9.59
#